data_5fdee92409032ae413080870abd289da
#
_entry.id   5fdee92409032ae413080870abd289da
#
_cell.length_a   1.000
_cell.length_b   1.000
_cell.length_c   1.000
_cell.angle_alpha   90.00
_cell.angle_beta   90.00
_cell.angle_gamma   90.00
#
_symmetry.space_group_name_H-M   'P 1'
#
loop_
_entity.id
_entity.type
_entity.pdbx_description
1 polymer ?
#
loop_
_entity_poly.entity_id
_entity_poly.type
_entity_poly.pdbx_seq_one_letter_code
_entity_poly.pdbx_strand_id
1 'polypeptide(L)'
;MNGDGNNNAATSYTIGDDGIGGTKGTLSYDALLGFWSQFDPYTMNTMLMGSDMMLAMLELSEFQNPLTGLNFQGTGTLATPLGAKLLRTSAMPAGKIIGLDKNYALERICGSEVLVEYDKLIDRQLERAAITSISGFAKPYQEASKVLSLQ
;
A
#
# COMPACT_ATOMS: atom_id res chain seq x y z
N MET A 1 -5.36 5.12 -2.40
CA MET A 1 -5.07 5.57 -3.78
C MET A 1 -6.38 5.86 -4.50
N ASN A 2 -7.07 6.88 -4.05
CA ASN A 2 -8.17 7.43 -4.83
C ASN A 2 -7.56 8.13 -6.04
N GLY A 3 -8.20 7.97 -7.21
CA GLY A 3 -7.82 8.73 -8.39
C GLY A 3 -7.97 10.23 -8.15
N ASP A 4 -7.32 10.99 -8.96
CA ASP A 4 -7.31 12.45 -8.98
C ASP A 4 -8.54 13.07 -9.68
N GLY A 5 -9.60 12.29 -9.88
CA GLY A 5 -10.77 12.65 -10.69
C GLY A 5 -10.58 12.37 -12.20
N ASN A 6 -9.40 11.95 -12.61
CA ASN A 6 -9.02 11.71 -14.01
C ASN A 6 -9.11 10.21 -14.40
N ASN A 7 -10.00 9.47 -13.77
CA ASN A 7 -10.22 8.04 -13.99
C ASN A 7 -8.99 7.14 -13.72
N ASN A 8 -8.11 7.56 -12.83
CA ASN A 8 -6.87 6.89 -12.48
C ASN A 8 -6.95 6.15 -11.12
N ALA A 9 -8.17 5.83 -10.68
CA ALA A 9 -8.38 5.05 -9.47
C ALA A 9 -7.85 3.62 -9.64
N ALA A 10 -7.35 3.03 -8.56
CA ALA A 10 -7.01 1.61 -8.54
C ALA A 10 -8.27 0.76 -8.73
N THR A 11 -8.17 -0.30 -9.52
CA THR A 11 -9.26 -1.26 -9.69
C THR A 11 -9.59 -1.89 -8.34
N SER A 12 -10.87 -1.86 -7.97
CA SER A 12 -11.36 -2.40 -6.70
C SER A 12 -12.06 -3.72 -6.94
N TYR A 13 -11.75 -4.70 -6.11
CA TYR A 13 -12.38 -6.03 -6.10
C TYR A 13 -13.07 -6.23 -4.75
N THR A 14 -14.23 -6.90 -4.78
CA THR A 14 -15.00 -7.24 -3.58
C THR A 14 -14.90 -8.74 -3.31
N ILE A 15 -14.66 -9.13 -2.04
CA ILE A 15 -14.63 -10.54 -1.65
C ILE A 15 -16.01 -11.17 -1.88
N GLY A 16 -16.01 -12.33 -2.54
CA GLY A 16 -17.23 -13.05 -2.92
C GLY A 16 -17.96 -12.47 -4.11
N ASP A 17 -17.29 -11.57 -4.85
CA ASP A 17 -17.76 -10.96 -6.10
C ASP A 17 -16.57 -10.72 -7.03
N ASP A 18 -16.77 -10.18 -8.22
CA ASP A 18 -15.72 -9.76 -9.17
C ASP A 18 -14.68 -10.86 -9.49
N GLY A 19 -15.03 -12.13 -9.38
CA GLY A 19 -14.12 -13.26 -9.60
C GLY A 19 -13.16 -13.53 -8.42
N ILE A 20 -13.35 -12.86 -7.29
CA ILE A 20 -12.66 -13.14 -6.04
C ILE A 20 -13.45 -14.16 -5.21
N GLY A 21 -12.82 -15.26 -4.83
CA GLY A 21 -13.42 -16.28 -3.98
C GLY A 21 -13.72 -15.79 -2.57
N GLY A 22 -14.35 -16.66 -1.76
CA GLY A 22 -14.65 -16.39 -0.37
C GLY A 22 -16.07 -15.87 -0.11
N THR A 23 -16.36 -15.59 1.15
CA THR A 23 -17.66 -15.08 1.60
C THR A 23 -17.57 -13.59 1.86
N LYS A 24 -18.55 -12.81 1.37
CA LYS A 24 -18.63 -11.36 1.62
C LYS A 24 -18.51 -11.05 3.11
N GLY A 25 -17.72 -10.04 3.42
CA GLY A 25 -17.51 -9.59 4.79
C GLY A 25 -16.50 -10.41 5.60
N THR A 26 -15.92 -11.47 5.03
CA THR A 26 -14.95 -12.33 5.73
C THR A 26 -13.70 -12.49 4.88
N LEU A 27 -12.54 -12.20 5.47
CA LEU A 27 -11.27 -12.46 4.83
C LEU A 27 -10.99 -13.96 4.84
N SER A 28 -10.66 -14.53 3.69
CA SER A 28 -10.25 -15.93 3.54
C SER A 28 -8.96 -16.02 2.71
N TYR A 29 -8.24 -17.14 2.86
CA TYR A 29 -7.05 -17.38 2.07
C TYR A 29 -7.37 -17.50 0.58
N ASP A 30 -8.51 -18.11 0.24
CA ASP A 30 -9.02 -18.22 -1.13
C ASP A 30 -9.24 -16.83 -1.77
N ALA A 31 -9.80 -15.89 -1.02
CA ALA A 31 -9.94 -14.50 -1.49
C ALA A 31 -8.58 -13.82 -1.75
N LEU A 32 -7.57 -14.10 -0.93
CA LEU A 32 -6.22 -13.58 -1.14
C LEU A 32 -5.55 -14.19 -2.37
N LEU A 33 -5.73 -15.48 -2.62
CA LEU A 33 -5.24 -16.15 -3.83
C LEU A 33 -5.93 -15.60 -5.08
N GLY A 34 -7.25 -15.43 -5.05
CA GLY A 34 -8.01 -14.82 -6.13
C GLY A 34 -7.53 -13.39 -6.41
N PHE A 35 -7.31 -12.60 -5.38
CA PHE A 35 -6.78 -11.24 -5.51
C PHE A 35 -5.36 -11.21 -6.09
N TRP A 36 -4.49 -12.11 -5.63
CA TRP A 36 -3.14 -12.26 -6.15
C TRP A 36 -3.14 -12.59 -7.64
N SER A 37 -4.03 -13.49 -8.09
CA SER A 37 -4.12 -13.90 -9.50
C SER A 37 -4.52 -12.76 -10.45
N GLN A 38 -5.16 -11.71 -9.93
CA GLN A 38 -5.57 -10.56 -10.74
C GLN A 38 -4.40 -9.63 -11.12
N PHE A 39 -3.20 -9.83 -10.55
CA PHE A 39 -2.07 -8.93 -10.78
C PHE A 39 -1.29 -9.18 -12.08
N ASP A 40 -1.60 -10.23 -12.82
CA ASP A 40 -0.95 -10.44 -14.12
C ASP A 40 -1.16 -9.23 -15.06
N PRO A 41 -0.12 -8.69 -15.73
CA PRO A 41 1.27 -9.12 -15.82
C PRO A 41 2.21 -8.58 -14.72
N TYR A 42 1.70 -7.81 -13.78
CA TYR A 42 2.47 -7.28 -12.64
C TYR A 42 2.58 -8.29 -11.51
N THR A 43 3.52 -8.06 -10.61
CA THR A 43 3.73 -8.92 -9.44
C THR A 43 3.35 -8.18 -8.17
N MET A 44 2.38 -8.69 -7.42
CA MET A 44 2.04 -8.15 -6.11
C MET A 44 3.18 -8.43 -5.11
N ASN A 45 4.05 -7.48 -4.92
CA ASN A 45 5.18 -7.58 -3.99
C ASN A 45 4.97 -6.86 -2.66
N THR A 46 3.95 -6.03 -2.57
CA THR A 46 3.63 -5.28 -1.36
C THR A 46 2.12 -5.21 -1.14
N MET A 47 1.70 -5.43 0.09
CA MET A 47 0.32 -5.28 0.54
C MET A 47 0.26 -4.26 1.67
N LEU A 48 -0.60 -3.26 1.53
CA LEU A 48 -0.87 -2.24 2.56
C LEU A 48 -2.23 -2.52 3.17
N MET A 49 -2.31 -2.49 4.50
CA MET A 49 -3.56 -2.75 5.21
C MET A 49 -3.64 -2.02 6.55
N GLY A 50 -4.86 -1.86 7.05
CA GLY A 50 -5.13 -1.35 8.38
C GLY A 50 -4.86 -2.40 9.46
N SER A 51 -4.98 -2.00 10.72
CA SER A 51 -4.78 -2.90 11.87
C SER A 51 -5.86 -3.99 11.94
N ASP A 52 -7.08 -3.67 11.52
CA ASP A 52 -8.23 -4.57 11.43
C ASP A 52 -7.97 -5.73 10.46
N MET A 53 -7.55 -5.40 9.25
CA MET A 53 -7.25 -6.39 8.21
C MET A 53 -5.99 -7.18 8.52
N MET A 54 -5.00 -6.56 9.16
CA MET A 54 -3.80 -7.26 9.63
C MET A 54 -4.15 -8.32 10.68
N LEU A 55 -5.03 -7.99 11.64
CA LEU A 55 -5.49 -8.94 12.65
C LEU A 55 -6.24 -10.10 12.00
N ALA A 56 -7.21 -9.81 11.14
CA ALA A 56 -7.96 -10.82 10.41
C ALA A 56 -7.05 -11.75 9.58
N MET A 57 -5.99 -11.20 9.00
CA MET A 57 -5.02 -12.00 8.24
C MET A 57 -4.18 -12.91 9.14
N LEU A 58 -3.75 -12.43 10.31
CA LEU A 58 -2.99 -13.24 11.28
C LEU A 58 -3.84 -14.34 11.93
N GLU A 59 -5.16 -14.23 11.93
CA GLU A 59 -6.08 -15.25 12.41
C GLU A 59 -6.29 -16.40 11.43
N LEU A 60 -5.89 -16.22 10.16
CA LEU A 60 -5.96 -17.30 9.18
C LEU A 60 -4.97 -18.43 9.52
N SER A 61 -5.42 -19.69 9.46
CA SER A 61 -4.64 -20.87 9.80
C SER A 61 -3.36 -20.99 8.99
N GLU A 62 -3.39 -20.57 7.73
CA GLU A 62 -2.27 -20.59 6.80
C GLU A 62 -1.14 -19.67 7.23
N PHE A 63 -1.47 -18.58 7.93
CA PHE A 63 -0.49 -17.63 8.47
C PHE A 63 0.01 -18.01 9.86
N GLN A 64 -0.70 -18.87 10.57
CA GLN A 64 -0.30 -19.37 11.89
C GLN A 64 0.67 -20.56 11.81
N ASN A 65 0.82 -21.19 10.65
CA ASN A 65 1.66 -22.36 10.48
C ASN A 65 3.16 -21.98 10.52
N PRO A 66 3.93 -22.46 11.52
CA PRO A 66 5.35 -22.12 11.65
C PRO A 66 6.22 -22.64 10.49
N LEU A 67 5.75 -23.63 9.73
CA LEU A 67 6.43 -24.17 8.56
C LEU A 67 6.47 -23.20 7.38
N THR A 68 5.61 -22.20 7.34
CA THR A 68 5.60 -21.17 6.30
C THR A 68 6.62 -20.06 6.54
N GLY A 69 7.43 -20.16 7.60
CA GLY A 69 8.51 -19.22 7.90
C GLY A 69 8.06 -17.81 8.31
N LEU A 70 6.82 -17.70 8.77
CA LEU A 70 6.23 -16.43 9.18
C LEU A 70 6.74 -16.02 10.56
N ASN A 71 7.89 -15.38 10.61
CA ASN A 71 8.39 -14.75 11.82
C ASN A 71 7.86 -13.31 11.90
N PHE A 72 6.78 -13.12 12.65
CA PHE A 72 6.33 -11.79 13.04
C PHE A 72 7.27 -11.27 14.14
N GLN A 73 8.30 -10.55 13.76
CA GLN A 73 9.29 -9.99 14.70
C GLN A 73 9.02 -8.52 15.04
N GLY A 74 7.80 -8.13 15.25
CA GLY A 74 7.49 -6.79 15.77
C GLY A 74 7.90 -5.60 14.90
N THR A 75 8.45 -5.84 13.71
CA THR A 75 8.92 -4.79 12.78
C THR A 75 7.79 -4.14 11.97
N GLY A 76 6.54 -4.56 12.19
CA GLY A 76 5.39 -4.09 11.42
C GLY A 76 5.33 -4.60 9.97
N THR A 77 6.23 -5.49 9.59
CA THR A 77 6.28 -6.10 8.26
C THR A 77 6.26 -7.61 8.38
N LEU A 78 5.44 -8.26 7.57
CA LEU A 78 5.32 -9.71 7.51
C LEU A 78 5.54 -10.17 6.06
N ALA A 79 6.38 -11.19 5.86
CA ALA A 79 6.45 -11.88 4.58
C ALA A 79 5.30 -12.87 4.48
N THR A 80 4.65 -12.94 3.33
CA THR A 80 3.52 -13.84 3.10
C THR A 80 3.92 -15.04 2.23
N PRO A 81 3.14 -16.15 2.28
CA PRO A 81 3.32 -17.26 1.33
C PRO A 81 3.21 -16.83 -0.14
N LEU A 82 2.54 -15.71 -0.39
CA LEU A 82 2.35 -15.12 -1.74
C LEU A 82 3.56 -14.31 -2.22
N GLY A 83 4.64 -14.25 -1.44
CA GLY A 83 5.83 -13.45 -1.77
C GLY A 83 5.67 -11.94 -1.58
N ALA A 84 4.50 -11.48 -1.14
CA ALA A 84 4.24 -10.08 -0.87
C ALA A 84 4.65 -9.70 0.55
N LYS A 85 5.16 -8.49 0.73
CA LYS A 85 5.46 -7.91 2.04
C LYS A 85 4.22 -7.20 2.58
N LEU A 86 3.79 -7.57 3.78
CA LEU A 86 2.70 -6.88 4.48
C LEU A 86 3.23 -5.65 5.21
N LEU A 87 2.56 -4.53 5.02
CA LEU A 87 2.84 -3.28 5.71
C LEU A 87 1.56 -2.76 6.36
N ARG A 88 1.60 -2.58 7.68
CA ARG A 88 0.51 -1.97 8.42
C ARG A 88 0.62 -0.44 8.33
N THR A 89 -0.49 0.21 8.01
CA THR A 89 -0.59 1.66 8.03
C THR A 89 -1.91 2.13 8.63
N SER A 90 -1.87 3.18 9.43
CA SER A 90 -3.06 3.79 10.03
C SER A 90 -3.88 4.64 9.05
N ALA A 91 -3.31 4.94 7.87
CA ALA A 91 -3.99 5.73 6.83
C ALA A 91 -4.98 4.91 5.99
N MET A 92 -5.04 3.58 6.20
CA MET A 92 -5.95 2.71 5.46
C MET A 92 -7.37 2.77 6.02
N PRO A 93 -8.39 2.91 5.15
CA PRO A 93 -9.77 2.69 5.54
C PRO A 93 -9.99 1.26 6.03
N ALA A 94 -10.90 1.08 6.99
CA ALA A 94 -11.26 -0.23 7.51
C ALA A 94 -11.81 -1.15 6.40
N GLY A 95 -11.53 -2.44 6.51
CA GLY A 95 -12.02 -3.47 5.58
C GLY A 95 -11.40 -3.43 4.18
N LYS A 96 -10.27 -2.72 3.99
CA LYS A 96 -9.59 -2.64 2.69
C LYS A 96 -8.14 -3.06 2.77
N ILE A 97 -7.69 -3.73 1.71
CA ILE A 97 -6.30 -4.10 1.46
C ILE A 97 -5.89 -3.51 0.11
N ILE A 98 -4.75 -2.85 0.04
CA ILE A 98 -4.16 -2.43 -1.22
C ILE A 98 -2.99 -3.36 -1.54
N GLY A 99 -3.09 -4.06 -2.66
CA GLY A 99 -1.97 -4.76 -3.28
C GLY A 99 -1.31 -3.85 -4.30
N LEU A 100 0.00 -3.88 -4.38
CA LEU A 100 0.74 -3.09 -5.36
C LEU A 100 2.05 -3.76 -5.77
N ASP A 101 2.45 -3.48 -7.00
CA ASP A 101 3.82 -3.70 -7.46
C ASP A 101 4.63 -2.43 -7.19
N LYS A 102 5.55 -2.52 -6.24
CA LYS A 102 6.39 -1.39 -5.81
C LYS A 102 7.16 -0.73 -6.96
N ASN A 103 7.48 -1.49 -8.01
CA ASN A 103 8.31 -0.98 -9.11
C ASN A 103 7.50 -0.15 -10.12
N TYR A 104 6.18 -0.39 -10.21
CA TYR A 104 5.33 0.18 -11.26
C TYR A 104 4.12 0.96 -10.74
N ALA A 105 3.75 0.80 -9.46
CA ALA A 105 2.51 1.37 -8.94
C ALA A 105 2.56 2.88 -8.73
N LEU A 106 3.72 3.42 -8.34
CA LEU A 106 3.85 4.83 -8.00
C LEU A 106 5.27 5.33 -8.33
N GLU A 107 5.34 6.46 -8.98
CA GLU A 107 6.57 7.17 -9.27
C GLU A 107 6.60 8.49 -8.50
N ARG A 108 7.71 8.77 -7.85
CA ARG A 108 7.97 10.07 -7.24
C ARG A 108 8.79 10.93 -8.19
N ILE A 109 8.22 12.04 -8.60
CA ILE A 109 8.89 13.02 -9.46
C ILE A 109 9.39 14.15 -8.56
N CYS A 110 10.70 14.36 -8.54
CA CYS A 110 11.31 15.47 -7.82
C CYS A 110 11.50 16.65 -8.78
N GLY A 111 10.77 17.73 -8.56
CA GLY A 111 10.96 18.97 -9.31
C GLY A 111 12.13 19.80 -8.78
N SER A 112 12.34 19.77 -7.47
CA SER A 112 13.49 20.35 -6.80
C SER A 112 13.84 19.51 -5.57
N GLU A 113 15.11 19.19 -5.42
CA GLU A 113 15.61 18.62 -4.18
C GLU A 113 15.53 19.65 -3.03
N VAL A 114 15.88 19.24 -1.83
CA VAL A 114 15.88 20.13 -0.66
C VAL A 114 16.87 21.26 -0.90
N LEU A 115 16.33 22.46 -1.09
CA LEU A 115 17.10 23.70 -1.19
C LEU A 115 17.01 24.44 0.15
N VAL A 116 18.16 24.81 0.69
CA VAL A 116 18.25 25.62 1.91
C VAL A 116 18.75 26.99 1.51
N GLU A 117 17.92 28.00 1.70
CA GLU A 117 18.26 29.40 1.45
C GLU A 117 18.41 30.12 2.79
N TYR A 118 19.48 30.89 2.91
CA TYR A 118 19.74 31.71 4.08
C TYR A 118 19.60 33.18 3.72
N ASP A 119 18.86 33.91 4.54
CA ASP A 119 18.71 35.37 4.43
C ASP A 119 19.05 36.04 5.76
N LYS A 120 19.93 37.03 5.70
CA LYS A 120 20.37 37.80 6.85
C LYS A 120 19.72 39.15 6.84
N LEU A 121 18.78 39.37 7.74
CA LEU A 121 18.13 40.67 7.96
C LEU A 121 18.99 41.52 8.86
N ILE A 122 19.78 42.42 8.26
CA ILE A 122 20.74 43.29 8.97
C ILE A 122 20.04 44.29 9.90
N ASP A 123 18.86 44.77 9.50
CA ASP A 123 18.04 45.74 10.25
C ASP A 123 17.48 45.17 11.55
N ARG A 124 17.32 43.85 11.65
CA ARG A 124 16.76 43.15 12.83
C ARG A 124 17.73 42.19 13.50
N GLN A 125 18.96 42.08 13.01
CA GLN A 125 19.97 41.12 13.48
C GLN A 125 19.45 39.68 13.56
N LEU A 126 18.57 39.26 12.62
CA LEU A 126 17.96 37.96 12.54
C LEU A 126 18.49 37.23 11.30
N GLU A 127 18.76 35.95 11.46
CA GLU A 127 19.03 35.04 10.36
C GLU A 127 17.78 34.20 10.10
N ARG A 128 17.37 34.08 8.83
CA ARG A 128 16.30 33.20 8.37
C ARG A 128 16.85 32.12 7.51
N ALA A 129 16.34 30.88 7.68
CA ALA A 129 16.55 29.79 6.78
C ALA A 129 15.20 29.35 6.20
N ALA A 130 15.11 29.26 4.89
CA ALA A 130 13.98 28.67 4.20
C ALA A 130 14.40 27.33 3.63
N ILE A 131 13.62 26.28 3.92
CA ILE A 131 13.84 24.93 3.39
C ILE A 131 12.70 24.65 2.42
N THR A 132 13.01 24.49 1.16
CA THR A 132 12.04 24.23 0.10
C THR A 132 12.34 22.91 -0.58
N SER A 133 11.30 22.11 -0.80
CA SER A 133 11.37 20.89 -1.60
C SER A 133 10.10 20.78 -2.43
N ILE A 134 10.23 20.50 -3.70
CA ILE A 134 9.11 20.32 -4.62
C ILE A 134 9.13 18.89 -5.13
N SER A 135 8.10 18.13 -4.77
CA SER A 135 7.93 16.76 -5.27
C SER A 135 6.47 16.47 -5.57
N GLY A 136 6.24 15.67 -6.57
CA GLY A 136 4.94 15.15 -6.94
C GLY A 136 4.94 13.63 -7.01
N PHE A 137 3.77 13.04 -7.09
CA PHE A 137 3.59 11.61 -7.28
C PHE A 137 2.73 11.37 -8.51
N ALA A 138 3.19 10.45 -9.36
CA ALA A 138 2.45 9.99 -10.52
C ALA A 138 2.16 8.49 -10.39
N LYS A 139 1.04 8.06 -10.95
CA LYS A 139 0.67 6.66 -11.08
C LYS A 139 0.77 6.28 -12.57
N PRO A 140 1.91 5.76 -13.03
CA PRO A 140 2.14 5.51 -14.44
C PRO A 140 1.27 4.36 -14.97
N TYR A 141 1.05 3.32 -14.15
CA TYR A 141 0.30 2.14 -14.56
C TYR A 141 -0.87 1.89 -13.62
N GLN A 142 -2.09 1.93 -14.18
CA GLN A 142 -3.32 1.76 -13.41
C GLN A 142 -3.41 0.36 -12.78
N GLU A 143 -3.07 -0.67 -13.55
CA GLU A 143 -3.18 -2.07 -13.14
C GLU A 143 -2.10 -2.54 -12.15
N ALA A 144 -1.05 -1.74 -11.94
CA ALA A 144 0.02 -2.06 -11.00
C ALA A 144 -0.39 -1.87 -9.52
N SER A 145 -1.57 -1.32 -9.26
CA SER A 145 -2.15 -1.20 -7.92
C SER A 145 -3.63 -1.55 -7.94
N LYS A 146 -4.06 -2.43 -7.03
CA LYS A 146 -5.44 -2.92 -6.93
C LYS A 146 -5.89 -2.88 -5.48
N VAL A 147 -7.19 -2.78 -5.27
CA VAL A 147 -7.80 -2.72 -3.93
C VAL A 147 -8.70 -3.93 -3.75
N LEU A 148 -8.54 -4.63 -2.64
CA LEU A 148 -9.46 -5.64 -2.16
C LEU A 148 -10.31 -5.05 -1.05
N SER A 149 -11.63 -5.18 -1.16
CA SER A 149 -12.60 -4.71 -0.17
C SER A 149 -13.38 -5.89 0.41
N LEU A 150 -13.69 -5.84 1.70
CA LEU A 150 -14.62 -6.78 2.35
C LEU A 150 -16.06 -6.56 1.91
N GLN A 151 -16.42 -5.33 1.50
CA GLN A 151 -17.77 -4.91 1.08
C GLN A 151 -17.71 -4.28 -0.30
#